data_d59085157060dd7b4a6fdeb46b1cf1a8
#
_entry.id   d59085157060dd7b4a6fdeb46b1cf1a8
#
_cell.length_a   1.000
_cell.length_b   1.000
_cell.length_c   1.000
_cell.angle_alpha   90.00
_cell.angle_beta   90.00
_cell.angle_gamma   90.00
#
_symmetry.space_group_name_H-M   'P 1'
#
loop_
_entity.id
_entity.type
_entity.pdbx_description
1 polymer ?
#
loop_
_entity_poly.entity_id
_entity_poly.type
_entity_poly.pdbx_seq_one_letter_code
_entity_poly.pdbx_strand_id
1 'polypeptide(L)'
;KESLTVLPVVIPPYWDPEPIKVKSKGNDELGIQRRYSHSFDDTELSDRMFSNLATINKSLSRHWYDLEISNQEMAELAVKRAPKGKPPQPVRFNRRTVHRSFNDTQFETGGRFYGGWWENLPKEYRQFIVINGKRTVELDYSSMHPLLVYVQAGLEMPNDAYSGIIYPRKYPKTSYENDQDPMKDSPEALRLPCEQDLI
;
A
#
# COMPACT_ATOMS: atom_id res chain seq x y z
N LYS A 1 -43.69 -23.67 11.04
CA LYS A 1 -42.69 -22.96 10.24
C LYS A 1 -41.35 -23.19 10.94
N GLU A 2 -40.60 -24.18 10.47
CA GLU A 2 -39.23 -24.39 10.96
C GLU A 2 -38.35 -23.25 10.46
N SER A 3 -37.78 -22.50 11.40
CA SER A 3 -36.79 -21.49 11.10
C SER A 3 -35.52 -22.23 10.69
N LEU A 4 -35.16 -22.19 9.43
CA LEU A 4 -33.87 -22.64 8.94
C LEU A 4 -32.79 -21.76 9.58
N THR A 5 -32.12 -22.29 10.60
CA THR A 5 -30.95 -21.66 11.17
C THR A 5 -29.81 -21.82 10.16
N VAL A 6 -29.57 -20.79 9.36
CA VAL A 6 -28.41 -20.76 8.48
C VAL A 6 -27.17 -20.64 9.38
N LEU A 7 -26.43 -21.73 9.50
CA LEU A 7 -25.13 -21.69 10.18
C LEU A 7 -24.18 -20.78 9.39
N PRO A 8 -23.47 -19.87 10.07
CA PRO A 8 -22.53 -19.01 9.40
C PRO A 8 -21.44 -19.86 8.74
N VAL A 9 -21.28 -19.69 7.43
CA VAL A 9 -20.18 -20.33 6.68
C VAL A 9 -18.89 -19.64 7.08
N VAL A 10 -18.08 -20.30 7.89
CA VAL A 10 -16.74 -19.81 8.24
C VAL A 10 -15.81 -20.10 7.06
N ILE A 11 -15.50 -19.07 6.28
CA ILE A 11 -14.52 -19.18 5.21
C ILE A 11 -13.12 -19.08 5.82
N PRO A 12 -12.28 -20.15 5.73
CA PRO A 12 -10.94 -20.11 6.30
C PRO A 12 -10.06 -19.03 5.60
N PRO A 13 -9.10 -18.45 6.32
CA PRO A 13 -8.17 -17.50 5.70
C PRO A 13 -7.32 -18.21 4.63
N TYR A 14 -7.08 -17.52 3.53
CA TYR A 14 -6.11 -17.97 2.55
C TYR A 14 -4.69 -17.72 3.09
N TRP A 15 -3.87 -18.74 3.12
CA TRP A 15 -2.45 -18.65 3.48
C TRP A 15 -1.61 -18.66 2.21
N ASP A 16 -0.79 -17.63 2.03
CA ASP A 16 0.18 -17.60 0.93
C ASP A 16 1.30 -18.58 1.24
N PRO A 17 1.59 -19.58 0.38
CA PRO A 17 2.67 -20.54 0.62
C PRO A 17 4.06 -19.86 0.57
N GLU A 18 4.16 -18.72 -0.11
CA GLU A 18 5.38 -17.91 -0.22
C GLU A 18 5.18 -16.56 0.46
N PRO A 19 5.30 -16.46 1.79
CA PRO A 19 5.03 -15.21 2.51
C PRO A 19 6.10 -14.13 2.27
N ILE A 20 7.28 -14.49 1.78
CA ILE A 20 8.31 -13.56 1.30
C ILE A 20 8.54 -13.83 -0.18
N LYS A 21 8.45 -12.79 -1.00
CA LYS A 21 8.61 -12.86 -2.45
C LYS A 21 9.67 -11.87 -2.90
N VAL A 22 10.62 -12.36 -3.68
CA VAL A 22 11.60 -11.52 -4.36
C VAL A 22 11.26 -11.48 -5.84
N LYS A 23 11.15 -10.28 -6.39
CA LYS A 23 10.78 -10.08 -7.80
C LYS A 23 11.65 -8.99 -8.41
N SER A 24 12.12 -9.23 -9.63
CA SER A 24 12.74 -8.20 -10.46
C SER A 24 11.88 -7.90 -11.68
N LYS A 25 12.13 -6.74 -12.28
CA LYS A 25 11.63 -6.40 -13.61
C LYS A 25 12.74 -6.67 -14.61
N GLY A 26 12.40 -7.30 -15.70
CA GLY A 26 13.30 -7.53 -16.83
C GLY A 26 12.49 -7.56 -18.11
N ASN A 27 13.18 -7.45 -19.25
CA ASN A 27 12.55 -7.62 -20.55
C ASN A 27 12.71 -9.08 -20.98
N ASP A 28 11.66 -9.63 -21.57
CA ASP A 28 11.75 -10.95 -22.24
C ASP A 28 12.46 -10.83 -23.60
N GLU A 29 12.59 -11.95 -24.31
CA GLU A 29 13.22 -12.04 -25.62
C GLU A 29 12.57 -11.14 -26.70
N LEU A 30 11.30 -10.74 -26.46
CA LEU A 30 10.55 -9.84 -27.33
C LEU A 30 10.60 -8.38 -26.87
N GLY A 31 11.43 -8.05 -25.87
CA GLY A 31 11.54 -6.70 -25.30
C GLY A 31 10.36 -6.29 -24.40
N ILE A 32 9.45 -7.24 -24.07
CA ILE A 32 8.28 -6.95 -23.22
C ILE A 32 8.71 -7.02 -21.76
N GLN A 33 8.42 -5.95 -21.00
CA GLN A 33 8.73 -5.91 -19.59
C GLN A 33 7.90 -6.95 -18.80
N ARG A 34 8.59 -7.85 -18.11
CA ARG A 34 8.01 -8.88 -17.24
C ARG A 34 8.56 -8.81 -15.82
N ARG A 35 7.85 -9.45 -14.90
CA ARG A 35 8.30 -9.65 -13.52
C ARG A 35 8.75 -11.09 -13.37
N TYR A 36 9.97 -11.28 -12.86
CA TYR A 36 10.56 -12.58 -12.58
C TYR A 36 10.60 -12.79 -11.07
N SER A 37 10.24 -13.99 -10.62
CA SER A 37 10.42 -14.42 -9.22
C SER A 37 11.81 -15.02 -9.06
N HIS A 38 12.45 -14.75 -7.94
CA HIS A 38 13.78 -15.27 -7.59
C HIS A 38 13.72 -16.04 -6.28
N SER A 39 14.52 -17.09 -6.19
CA SER A 39 14.88 -17.70 -4.91
C SER A 39 15.85 -16.79 -4.17
N PHE A 40 15.94 -16.95 -2.87
CA PHE A 40 16.90 -16.30 -1.99
C PHE A 40 17.40 -17.31 -0.96
N ASP A 41 18.56 -17.04 -0.39
CA ASP A 41 19.14 -17.89 0.63
C ASP A 41 18.48 -17.67 1.98
N ASP A 42 18.39 -18.74 2.79
CA ASP A 42 17.95 -18.65 4.17
C ASP A 42 19.02 -17.93 5.00
N THR A 43 18.62 -16.87 5.66
CA THR A 43 19.47 -16.02 6.49
C THR A 43 18.75 -15.71 7.79
N GLU A 44 19.48 -15.31 8.82
CA GLU A 44 18.88 -14.83 10.07
C GLU A 44 17.85 -13.71 9.84
N LEU A 45 18.09 -12.85 8.85
CA LEU A 45 17.17 -11.79 8.46
C LEU A 45 15.88 -12.36 7.85
N SER A 46 15.97 -13.32 6.92
CA SER A 46 14.80 -13.96 6.33
C SER A 46 14.00 -14.74 7.38
N ASP A 47 14.65 -15.48 8.28
CA ASP A 47 14.00 -16.21 9.37
C ASP A 47 13.22 -15.30 10.30
N ARG A 48 13.82 -14.16 10.68
CA ARG A 48 13.14 -13.14 11.48
C ARG A 48 11.94 -12.54 10.75
N MET A 49 12.06 -12.31 9.43
CA MET A 49 10.93 -11.82 8.62
C MET A 49 9.81 -12.86 8.54
N PHE A 50 10.12 -14.14 8.36
CA PHE A 50 9.13 -15.23 8.37
C PHE A 50 8.40 -15.30 9.71
N SER A 51 9.13 -15.28 10.81
CA SER A 51 8.56 -15.29 12.17
C SER A 51 7.63 -14.11 12.41
N ASN A 52 8.04 -12.92 12.02
CA ASN A 52 7.23 -11.70 12.13
C ASN A 52 5.94 -11.80 11.28
N LEU A 53 6.07 -12.26 10.01
CA LEU A 53 4.92 -12.45 9.13
C LEU A 53 3.95 -13.52 9.67
N ALA A 54 4.45 -14.61 10.20
CA ALA A 54 3.62 -15.63 10.82
C ALA A 54 2.82 -15.06 12.00
N THR A 55 3.46 -14.24 12.84
CA THR A 55 2.80 -13.55 13.96
C THR A 55 1.73 -12.57 13.48
N ILE A 56 2.04 -11.73 12.49
CA ILE A 56 1.10 -10.78 11.88
C ILE A 56 -0.09 -11.54 11.28
N ASN A 57 0.16 -12.54 10.45
CA ASN A 57 -0.89 -13.29 9.77
C ASN A 57 -1.74 -14.10 10.74
N LYS A 58 -1.16 -14.63 11.81
CA LYS A 58 -1.90 -15.26 12.91
C LYS A 58 -2.84 -14.26 13.59
N SER A 59 -2.40 -13.02 13.80
CA SER A 59 -3.26 -11.96 14.32
C SER A 59 -4.37 -11.61 13.35
N LEU A 60 -4.03 -11.32 12.07
CA LEU A 60 -5.00 -10.97 11.04
C LEU A 60 -6.07 -12.07 10.85
N SER A 61 -5.68 -13.35 10.87
CA SER A 61 -6.60 -14.48 10.67
C SER A 61 -7.64 -14.65 11.77
N ARG A 62 -7.38 -14.13 12.97
CA ARG A 62 -8.30 -14.19 14.11
C ARG A 62 -9.43 -13.17 14.05
N HIS A 63 -9.28 -12.14 13.20
CA HIS A 63 -10.26 -11.08 13.04
C HIS A 63 -11.08 -11.29 11.77
N TRP A 64 -12.34 -10.90 11.82
CA TRP A 64 -13.20 -10.87 10.66
C TRP A 64 -13.21 -9.47 10.07
N TYR A 65 -12.85 -9.39 8.80
CA TYR A 65 -12.84 -8.16 8.01
C TYR A 65 -13.98 -8.23 7.01
N ASP A 66 -14.85 -7.24 7.02
CA ASP A 66 -16.02 -7.19 6.15
C ASP A 66 -16.19 -5.80 5.55
N LEU A 67 -17.16 -5.67 4.66
CA LEU A 67 -17.51 -4.43 3.97
C LEU A 67 -19.01 -4.14 4.18
N GLU A 68 -19.32 -3.09 4.93
CA GLU A 68 -20.69 -2.71 5.27
C GLU A 68 -21.34 -1.92 4.14
N ILE A 69 -21.68 -2.61 3.05
CA ILE A 69 -22.36 -2.07 1.87
C ILE A 69 -23.51 -2.98 1.46
N SER A 70 -24.44 -2.47 0.65
CA SER A 70 -25.57 -3.24 0.13
C SER A 70 -25.12 -4.29 -0.91
N ASN A 71 -25.97 -5.29 -1.17
CA ASN A 71 -25.72 -6.28 -2.21
C ASN A 71 -25.59 -5.65 -3.60
N GLN A 72 -26.31 -4.57 -3.87
CA GLN A 72 -26.22 -3.83 -5.12
C GLN A 72 -24.83 -3.18 -5.26
N GLU A 73 -24.38 -2.45 -4.23
CA GLU A 73 -23.05 -1.83 -4.21
C GLU A 73 -21.95 -2.89 -4.31
N MET A 74 -22.13 -4.06 -3.70
CA MET A 74 -21.18 -5.18 -3.83
C MET A 74 -21.08 -5.67 -5.28
N ALA A 75 -22.19 -5.75 -6.00
CA ALA A 75 -22.20 -6.12 -7.41
C ALA A 75 -21.52 -5.05 -8.29
N GLU A 76 -21.80 -3.77 -8.04
CA GLU A 76 -21.16 -2.64 -8.71
C GLU A 76 -19.64 -2.63 -8.47
N LEU A 77 -19.21 -2.85 -7.21
CA LEU A 77 -17.81 -2.97 -6.84
C LEU A 77 -17.13 -4.12 -7.59
N ALA A 78 -17.78 -5.27 -7.74
CA ALA A 78 -17.23 -6.41 -8.48
C ALA A 78 -16.97 -6.06 -9.96
N VAL A 79 -17.87 -5.31 -10.58
CA VAL A 79 -17.70 -4.78 -11.95
C VAL A 79 -16.57 -3.79 -12.02
N LYS A 80 -16.52 -2.82 -11.08
CA LYS A 80 -15.49 -1.77 -11.02
C LYS A 80 -14.06 -2.33 -10.83
N ARG A 81 -13.93 -3.44 -10.11
CA ARG A 81 -12.65 -4.12 -9.89
C ARG A 81 -12.18 -4.97 -11.06
N ALA A 82 -13.06 -5.28 -12.00
CA ALA A 82 -12.72 -6.08 -13.15
C ALA A 82 -11.83 -5.29 -14.12
N PRO A 83 -10.73 -5.87 -14.63
CA PRO A 83 -10.00 -5.29 -15.75
C PRO A 83 -10.93 -5.15 -16.97
N LYS A 84 -10.64 -4.15 -17.81
CA LYS A 84 -11.42 -3.89 -19.02
C LYS A 84 -11.63 -5.17 -19.85
N GLY A 85 -12.89 -5.51 -20.15
CA GLY A 85 -13.25 -6.69 -20.94
C GLY A 85 -13.15 -8.02 -20.18
N LYS A 86 -13.00 -8.01 -18.85
CA LYS A 86 -13.01 -9.22 -18.01
C LYS A 86 -14.30 -9.28 -17.18
N PRO A 87 -14.72 -10.51 -16.76
CA PRO A 87 -15.90 -10.67 -15.92
C PRO A 87 -15.73 -9.97 -14.57
N PRO A 88 -16.85 -9.62 -13.89
CA PRO A 88 -16.83 -9.02 -12.56
C PRO A 88 -15.95 -9.79 -11.58
N GLN A 89 -15.17 -9.07 -10.76
CA GLN A 89 -14.28 -9.67 -9.76
C GLN A 89 -14.80 -9.43 -8.35
N PRO A 90 -15.44 -10.41 -7.71
CA PRO A 90 -15.95 -10.28 -6.35
C PRO A 90 -14.81 -10.06 -5.35
N VAL A 91 -15.14 -9.44 -4.23
CA VAL A 91 -14.23 -9.32 -3.10
C VAL A 91 -13.98 -10.70 -2.49
N ARG A 92 -12.71 -11.06 -2.31
CA ARG A 92 -12.32 -12.35 -1.71
C ARG A 92 -12.03 -12.16 -0.23
N PHE A 93 -13.04 -12.13 0.61
CA PHE A 93 -12.93 -11.90 2.06
C PHE A 93 -12.04 -12.90 2.81
N ASN A 94 -11.77 -14.07 2.24
CA ASN A 94 -10.80 -15.02 2.78
C ASN A 94 -9.34 -14.57 2.62
N ARG A 95 -9.04 -13.61 1.72
CA ARG A 95 -7.70 -13.02 1.59
C ARG A 95 -7.49 -11.97 2.65
N ARG A 96 -7.23 -12.40 3.88
CA ARG A 96 -6.98 -11.54 5.05
C ARG A 96 -5.62 -11.77 5.69
N THR A 97 -4.71 -12.41 4.96
CA THR A 97 -3.29 -12.52 5.30
C THR A 97 -2.45 -11.74 4.31
N VAL A 98 -1.23 -11.42 4.70
CA VAL A 98 -0.32 -10.62 3.91
C VAL A 98 0.99 -11.35 3.65
N HIS A 99 1.66 -10.97 2.58
CA HIS A 99 3.03 -11.35 2.26
C HIS A 99 3.87 -10.10 2.02
N ARG A 100 5.19 -10.22 2.11
CA ARG A 100 6.12 -9.14 1.74
C ARG A 100 6.68 -9.37 0.35
N SER A 101 6.85 -8.31 -0.43
CA SER A 101 7.46 -8.40 -1.75
C SER A 101 8.64 -7.44 -1.87
N PHE A 102 9.79 -8.00 -2.19
CA PHE A 102 11.05 -7.27 -2.38
C PHE A 102 11.43 -7.22 -3.86
N ASN A 103 12.30 -6.26 -4.21
CA ASN A 103 12.80 -6.07 -5.57
C ASN A 103 14.24 -6.58 -5.74
N ASP A 104 14.87 -7.03 -4.67
CA ASP A 104 16.22 -7.62 -4.66
C ASP A 104 16.33 -8.76 -3.65
N THR A 105 17.38 -9.57 -3.78
CA THR A 105 17.64 -10.74 -2.92
C THR A 105 18.28 -10.40 -1.58
N GLN A 106 18.80 -9.19 -1.39
CA GLN A 106 19.36 -8.69 -0.15
C GLN A 106 18.30 -8.06 0.76
N PHE A 107 17.04 -7.94 0.29
CA PHE A 107 15.93 -7.32 1.01
C PHE A 107 16.10 -5.81 1.30
N GLU A 108 16.94 -5.13 0.54
CA GLU A 108 17.21 -3.70 0.70
C GLU A 108 16.14 -2.83 0.07
N THR A 109 15.51 -3.30 -1.02
CA THR A 109 14.50 -2.53 -1.75
C THR A 109 13.14 -3.21 -1.79
N GLY A 110 12.08 -2.44 -1.55
CA GLY A 110 10.71 -2.94 -1.52
C GLY A 110 10.26 -3.32 -0.11
N GLY A 111 9.88 -4.59 0.08
CA GLY A 111 9.45 -5.12 1.39
C GLY A 111 8.06 -4.68 1.83
N ARG A 112 7.24 -4.14 0.91
CA ARG A 112 5.85 -3.77 1.19
C ARG A 112 4.98 -5.00 1.42
N PHE A 113 3.95 -4.83 2.25
CA PHE A 113 2.94 -5.85 2.49
C PHE A 113 1.89 -5.84 1.39
N TYR A 114 1.50 -7.04 0.94
CA TYR A 114 0.48 -7.28 -0.08
C TYR A 114 -0.35 -8.49 0.29
N GLY A 115 -1.54 -8.61 -0.30
CA GLY A 115 -2.35 -9.84 -0.24
C GLY A 115 -3.70 -9.66 0.43
N GLY A 116 -3.90 -8.70 1.31
CA GLY A 116 -5.18 -8.40 1.92
C GLY A 116 -6.20 -7.91 0.87
N TRP A 117 -7.46 -8.38 0.96
CA TRP A 117 -8.50 -8.00 0.02
C TRP A 117 -8.78 -6.47 0.02
N TRP A 118 -8.51 -5.79 1.13
CA TRP A 118 -8.69 -4.34 1.31
C TRP A 118 -7.68 -3.50 0.52
N GLU A 119 -6.55 -4.06 0.14
CA GLU A 119 -5.47 -3.38 -0.57
C GLU A 119 -5.94 -2.83 -1.93
N ASN A 120 -6.71 -3.64 -2.65
CA ASN A 120 -7.21 -3.31 -3.99
C ASN A 120 -8.63 -2.74 -3.97
N LEU A 121 -9.08 -2.24 -2.81
CA LEU A 121 -10.38 -1.61 -2.68
C LEU A 121 -10.31 -0.15 -3.15
N PRO A 122 -11.21 0.31 -4.03
CA PRO A 122 -11.29 1.71 -4.41
C PRO A 122 -11.49 2.61 -3.19
N LYS A 123 -10.92 3.82 -3.22
CA LYS A 123 -10.85 4.73 -2.07
C LYS A 123 -12.22 4.99 -1.42
N GLU A 124 -13.24 5.19 -2.25
CA GLU A 124 -14.60 5.48 -1.81
C GLU A 124 -15.26 4.36 -0.99
N TYR A 125 -14.80 3.12 -1.12
CA TYR A 125 -15.33 1.97 -0.36
C TYR A 125 -14.56 1.71 0.95
N ARG A 126 -13.36 2.28 1.14
CA ARG A 126 -12.53 2.01 2.33
C ARG A 126 -13.19 2.42 3.64
N GLN A 127 -13.99 3.49 3.62
CA GLN A 127 -14.74 3.97 4.78
C GLN A 127 -15.79 2.98 5.30
N PHE A 128 -16.17 1.98 4.49
CA PHE A 128 -17.15 0.95 4.86
C PHE A 128 -16.50 -0.33 5.38
N ILE A 129 -15.18 -0.37 5.50
CA ILE A 129 -14.48 -1.52 6.09
C ILE A 129 -14.85 -1.60 7.57
N VAL A 130 -15.23 -2.80 8.00
CA VAL A 130 -15.45 -3.11 9.41
C VAL A 130 -14.55 -4.26 9.85
N ILE A 131 -14.12 -4.23 11.11
CA ILE A 131 -13.31 -5.28 11.73
C ILE A 131 -14.07 -5.79 12.94
N ASN A 132 -14.46 -7.07 12.93
CA ASN A 132 -15.30 -7.67 13.97
C ASN A 132 -16.59 -6.87 14.23
N GLY A 133 -17.22 -6.35 13.17
CA GLY A 133 -18.44 -5.54 13.23
C GLY A 133 -18.23 -4.10 13.75
N LYS A 134 -16.98 -3.65 13.93
CA LYS A 134 -16.65 -2.28 14.34
C LYS A 134 -16.13 -1.50 13.14
N ARG A 135 -16.62 -0.27 12.97
CA ARG A 135 -16.15 0.64 11.92
C ARG A 135 -14.67 0.97 12.11
N THR A 136 -13.97 1.09 11.00
CA THR A 136 -12.56 1.49 10.97
C THR A 136 -12.43 2.99 10.75
N VAL A 137 -11.28 3.53 11.15
CA VAL A 137 -10.86 4.92 10.85
C VAL A 137 -9.60 4.84 10.02
N GLU A 138 -9.60 5.55 8.88
CA GLU A 138 -8.39 5.69 8.06
C GLU A 138 -7.49 6.75 8.71
N LEU A 139 -6.27 6.33 9.08
CA LEU A 139 -5.24 7.21 9.62
C LEU A 139 -4.13 7.35 8.59
N ASP A 140 -3.72 8.57 8.30
CA ASP A 140 -2.61 8.87 7.42
C ASP A 140 -1.57 9.73 8.16
N TYR A 141 -0.29 9.47 7.89
CA TYR A 141 0.80 10.26 8.44
C TYR A 141 1.06 11.44 7.52
N SER A 142 0.66 12.64 7.95
CA SER A 142 0.98 13.86 7.25
C SER A 142 2.50 14.05 7.22
N SER A 143 3.04 14.32 6.02
CA SER A 143 4.45 14.69 5.83
C SER A 143 5.47 13.67 6.39
N MET A 144 5.16 12.38 6.42
CA MET A 144 6.04 11.35 7.00
C MET A 144 7.45 11.34 6.40
N HIS A 145 7.59 11.44 5.07
CA HIS A 145 8.90 11.41 4.43
C HIS A 145 9.76 12.64 4.78
N PRO A 146 9.26 13.89 4.67
CA PRO A 146 9.98 15.05 5.16
C PRO A 146 10.34 14.94 6.64
N LEU A 147 9.39 14.49 7.50
CA LEU A 147 9.65 14.31 8.92
C LEU A 147 10.85 13.39 9.18
N LEU A 148 10.94 12.27 8.47
CA LEU A 148 12.08 11.35 8.62
C LEU A 148 13.40 11.99 8.23
N VAL A 149 13.43 12.82 7.18
CA VAL A 149 14.63 13.55 6.75
C VAL A 149 15.05 14.57 7.81
N TYR A 150 14.10 15.35 8.36
CA TYR A 150 14.37 16.32 9.42
C TYR A 150 14.91 15.63 10.68
N VAL A 151 14.29 14.52 11.10
CA VAL A 151 14.74 13.73 12.24
C VAL A 151 16.16 13.17 12.02
N GLN A 152 16.44 12.65 10.82
CA GLN A 152 17.78 12.14 10.49
C GLN A 152 18.85 13.25 10.50
N ALA A 153 18.48 14.46 10.09
CA ALA A 153 19.35 15.62 10.13
C ALA A 153 19.47 16.26 11.54
N GLY A 154 18.74 15.76 12.55
CA GLY A 154 18.70 16.35 13.89
C GLY A 154 18.00 17.71 13.93
N LEU A 155 17.15 18.02 12.97
CA LEU A 155 16.42 19.28 12.82
C LEU A 155 14.96 19.13 13.24
N GLU A 156 14.36 20.18 13.75
CA GLU A 156 12.93 20.26 14.00
C GLU A 156 12.18 20.56 12.69
N MET A 157 11.16 19.74 12.39
CA MET A 157 10.35 19.93 11.19
C MET A 157 9.39 21.11 11.38
N PRO A 158 9.31 22.08 10.45
CA PRO A 158 8.33 23.16 10.51
C PRO A 158 6.91 22.60 10.35
N ASN A 159 5.89 23.37 10.80
CA ASN A 159 4.48 22.97 10.72
C ASN A 159 4.02 22.61 9.30
N ASP A 160 4.59 23.29 8.29
CA ASP A 160 4.46 22.89 6.89
C ASP A 160 5.83 22.48 6.35
N ALA A 161 6.05 21.18 6.26
CA ALA A 161 7.31 20.60 5.79
C ALA A 161 7.65 20.94 4.33
N TYR A 162 6.69 21.44 3.56
CA TYR A 162 6.85 21.80 2.15
C TYR A 162 6.91 23.32 1.95
N SER A 163 6.64 24.12 2.99
CA SER A 163 6.77 25.57 2.90
C SER A 163 8.24 25.93 2.64
N GLY A 164 8.49 26.66 1.56
CA GLY A 164 9.83 27.08 1.16
C GLY A 164 10.63 26.09 0.32
N ILE A 165 10.13 24.90 0.03
CA ILE A 165 10.78 24.01 -0.93
C ILE A 165 10.42 24.44 -2.35
N ILE A 166 11.32 25.14 -3.02
CA ILE A 166 11.21 25.41 -4.45
C ILE A 166 11.74 24.18 -5.18
N TYR A 167 10.83 23.34 -5.68
CA TYR A 167 11.23 22.29 -6.63
C TYR A 167 11.62 22.95 -7.96
N PRO A 168 12.85 22.80 -8.45
CA PRO A 168 13.14 23.15 -9.82
C PRO A 168 12.25 22.29 -10.71
N ARG A 169 11.35 22.91 -11.48
CA ARG A 169 10.45 22.19 -12.39
C ARG A 169 11.27 21.45 -13.44
N LYS A 170 11.55 20.17 -13.22
CA LYS A 170 12.20 19.28 -14.20
C LYS A 170 11.20 18.68 -15.21
N TYR A 171 9.90 18.87 -15.00
CA TYR A 171 8.87 18.27 -15.83
C TYR A 171 8.00 19.34 -16.50
N PRO A 172 7.64 19.18 -17.78
CA PRO A 172 6.70 20.09 -18.42
C PRO A 172 5.35 20.04 -17.69
N LYS A 173 4.68 21.19 -17.61
CA LYS A 173 3.32 21.29 -17.05
C LYS A 173 2.41 20.25 -17.71
N THR A 174 1.79 19.38 -16.93
CA THR A 174 0.70 18.55 -17.43
C THR A 174 -0.56 19.40 -17.52
N SER A 175 -1.44 19.12 -18.49
CA SER A 175 -2.65 19.90 -18.82
C SER A 175 -3.72 19.95 -17.72
N TYR A 176 -3.39 19.58 -16.49
CA TYR A 176 -4.27 19.56 -15.32
C TYR A 176 -3.92 20.61 -14.25
N GLU A 177 -2.91 21.44 -14.48
CA GLU A 177 -2.60 22.55 -13.57
C GLU A 177 -3.57 23.70 -13.86
N ASN A 178 -4.63 23.82 -13.07
CA ASN A 178 -5.46 25.02 -13.02
C ASN A 178 -4.61 26.22 -12.58
N ASP A 179 -4.80 27.39 -13.22
CA ASP A 179 -4.07 28.64 -13.01
C ASP A 179 -4.21 29.30 -11.61
N GLN A 180 -4.66 28.56 -10.62
CA GLN A 180 -4.77 29.03 -9.23
C GLN A 180 -3.68 28.35 -8.36
N ASP A 181 -2.44 28.75 -8.56
CA ASP A 181 -1.34 28.43 -7.64
C ASP A 181 -1.19 29.59 -6.63
N PRO A 182 -1.58 29.42 -5.36
CA PRO A 182 -1.46 30.45 -4.34
C PRO A 182 -0.01 30.78 -3.94
N MET A 183 1.00 30.11 -4.52
CA MET A 183 2.41 30.31 -4.20
C MET A 183 3.14 31.24 -5.16
N LYS A 184 2.46 31.97 -6.04
CA LYS A 184 3.13 32.86 -7.02
C LYS A 184 3.85 34.05 -6.40
N ASP A 185 3.58 34.40 -5.14
CA ASP A 185 4.03 35.64 -4.52
C ASP A 185 4.71 35.49 -3.15
N SER A 186 5.38 34.35 -2.88
CA SER A 186 6.16 34.21 -1.63
C SER A 186 7.59 34.72 -1.81
N PRO A 187 8.03 35.78 -1.09
CA PRO A 187 9.41 36.21 -1.09
C PRO A 187 10.22 35.36 -0.09
N GLU A 188 11.43 35.02 -0.49
CA GLU A 188 12.50 34.35 0.26
C GLU A 188 12.44 32.80 0.34
N ALA A 189 13.07 32.23 -0.69
CA ALA A 189 13.43 30.82 -0.68
C ALA A 189 14.66 30.56 0.22
N LEU A 190 14.47 29.77 1.26
CA LEU A 190 15.57 29.15 1.99
C LEU A 190 16.28 28.13 1.07
N ARG A 191 17.50 28.45 0.62
CA ARG A 191 18.38 27.50 -0.05
C ARG A 191 18.94 26.55 1.02
N LEU A 192 18.65 25.26 0.92
CA LEU A 192 19.44 24.27 1.62
C LEU A 192 20.85 24.24 1.01
N PRO A 193 21.92 24.19 1.83
CA PRO A 193 23.29 24.11 1.32
C PRO A 193 23.46 22.84 0.48
N CYS A 194 24.10 23.01 -0.68
CA CYS A 194 24.49 21.90 -1.54
C CYS A 194 25.65 21.15 -0.88
N GLU A 195 25.79 19.83 -1.10
CA GLU A 195 26.87 18.99 -0.54
C GLU A 195 28.31 19.50 -0.79
N GLN A 196 28.47 20.53 -1.61
CA GLN A 196 29.79 21.15 -1.90
C GLN A 196 30.21 22.20 -0.88
N ASP A 197 29.36 22.58 0.07
CA ASP A 197 29.66 23.61 1.08
C ASP A 197 30.02 23.01 2.45
N LEU A 198 30.22 21.69 2.53
CA LEU A 198 30.66 20.97 3.72
C LEU A 198 32.08 20.41 3.52
N ILE A 199 33.09 21.29 3.46
CA ILE A 199 34.53 20.97 3.68
C ILE A 199 35.05 21.90 4.74
#